data_02257ded290f0a1ffec8cf6b2ec59238
#
_entry.id   02257ded290f0a1ffec8cf6b2ec59238
#
_cell.length_a   1.000
_cell.length_b   1.000
_cell.length_c   1.000
_cell.angle_alpha   90.00
_cell.angle_beta   90.00
_cell.angle_gamma   90.00
#
_symmetry.space_group_name_H-M   'P 1'
#
loop_
_entity.id
_entity.type
_entity.pdbx_description
1 polymer ?
#
loop_
_entity_poly.entity_id
_entity_poly.type
_entity_poly.pdbx_seq_one_letter_code
_entity_poly.pdbx_strand_id
1 'polypeptide(L)'
;GNGIGDLAGITHRLDHIANLGVDCIWLSPIFASPQADMGYDVSDYLSVDPLFGDLAAFDNLIAGAHARGLKVIVDQVLSHTSDQHAWFKQSRQSRQNDRADWYVWADPQPDGSPPTNWHSHFGGPAWEFDPQRGQYYLHNFLASQPDLNFHNPDVVDAILDTCKFWLDRGLDGFRLDTVNYYFHDEKLRSNPPAQAAPQVMATDLYGMQNNIYNKTRPENLNFLERLRALTDQYEDIM
;
A
#
# COMPACT_ATOMS: atom_id res chain seq x y z
N GLY A 1 20.38 -8.12 -21.86
CA GLY A 1 19.35 -7.93 -20.86
C GLY A 1 17.99 -8.38 -21.40
N ASN A 2 17.11 -8.75 -20.51
CA ASN A 2 15.73 -9.17 -20.82
C ASN A 2 14.74 -7.97 -20.98
N GLY A 3 15.25 -6.74 -20.90
CA GLY A 3 14.44 -5.51 -21.01
C GLY A 3 13.79 -5.06 -19.70
N ILE A 4 14.05 -5.77 -18.58
CA ILE A 4 13.53 -5.44 -17.24
C ILE A 4 14.69 -4.93 -16.40
N GLY A 5 14.48 -3.82 -15.68
CA GLY A 5 15.41 -3.33 -14.67
C GLY A 5 15.36 -4.20 -13.43
N ASP A 6 16.51 -4.44 -12.79
CA ASP A 6 16.62 -5.24 -11.59
C ASP A 6 17.62 -4.63 -10.58
N LEU A 7 17.65 -5.14 -9.35
CA LEU A 7 18.51 -4.64 -8.28
C LEU A 7 20.00 -4.80 -8.63
N ALA A 8 20.37 -5.89 -9.30
CA ALA A 8 21.75 -6.12 -9.75
C ALA A 8 22.18 -5.11 -10.81
N GLY A 9 21.26 -4.75 -11.73
CA GLY A 9 21.50 -3.72 -12.75
C GLY A 9 21.71 -2.34 -12.14
N ILE A 10 20.91 -1.97 -11.12
CA ILE A 10 21.10 -0.71 -10.37
C ILE A 10 22.47 -0.73 -9.68
N THR A 11 22.79 -1.81 -8.96
CA THR A 11 24.08 -1.98 -8.25
C THR A 11 25.25 -1.79 -9.21
N HIS A 12 25.17 -2.37 -10.42
CA HIS A 12 26.21 -2.22 -11.45
C HIS A 12 26.34 -0.76 -11.98
N ARG A 13 25.30 0.07 -11.81
CA ARG A 13 25.26 1.45 -12.31
C ARG A 13 25.39 2.51 -11.22
N LEU A 14 25.68 2.13 -9.98
CA LEU A 14 25.76 3.06 -8.85
C LEU A 14 26.77 4.20 -9.08
N ASP A 15 27.90 3.96 -9.73
CA ASP A 15 28.87 5.01 -10.06
C ASP A 15 28.25 6.06 -11.00
N HIS A 16 27.49 5.63 -11.99
CA HIS A 16 26.79 6.55 -12.88
C HIS A 16 25.75 7.37 -12.10
N ILE A 17 24.97 6.74 -11.23
CA ILE A 17 23.94 7.41 -10.43
C ILE A 17 24.58 8.44 -9.48
N ALA A 18 25.65 8.08 -8.77
CA ALA A 18 26.38 8.99 -7.90
C ALA A 18 26.93 10.21 -8.67
N ASN A 19 27.45 9.98 -9.89
CA ASN A 19 27.96 11.07 -10.74
C ASN A 19 26.88 12.02 -11.26
N LEU A 20 25.57 11.69 -11.14
CA LEU A 20 24.49 12.62 -11.42
C LEU A 20 24.34 13.70 -10.33
N GLY A 21 24.99 13.54 -9.17
CA GLY A 21 24.91 14.47 -8.05
C GLY A 21 23.61 14.35 -7.25
N VAL A 22 22.99 13.18 -7.22
CA VAL A 22 21.84 12.88 -6.38
C VAL A 22 22.29 12.36 -5.03
N ASP A 23 21.47 12.56 -3.98
CA ASP A 23 21.75 12.11 -2.63
C ASP A 23 20.99 10.82 -2.27
N CYS A 24 19.90 10.51 -3.00
CA CYS A 24 19.02 9.41 -2.70
C CYS A 24 18.49 8.72 -3.97
N ILE A 25 18.32 7.41 -3.87
CA ILE A 25 17.65 6.56 -4.87
C ILE A 25 16.30 6.14 -4.32
N TRP A 26 15.24 6.40 -5.05
CA TRP A 26 13.92 5.82 -4.78
C TRP A 26 13.70 4.61 -5.70
N LEU A 27 13.40 3.47 -5.08
CA LEU A 27 13.00 2.25 -5.79
C LEU A 27 11.46 2.18 -5.86
N SER A 28 10.92 2.06 -7.07
CA SER A 28 9.52 1.64 -7.28
C SER A 28 9.28 0.29 -6.59
N PRO A 29 8.02 -0.18 -6.40
CA PRO A 29 7.75 -1.39 -5.64
C PRO A 29 8.60 -2.59 -6.08
N ILE A 30 9.33 -3.17 -5.11
CA ILE A 30 10.22 -4.33 -5.34
C ILE A 30 9.74 -5.59 -4.64
N PHE A 31 8.67 -5.50 -3.84
CA PHE A 31 8.18 -6.62 -3.05
C PHE A 31 7.49 -7.66 -3.93
N ALA A 32 7.41 -8.91 -3.43
CA ALA A 32 6.73 -9.97 -4.17
C ALA A 32 5.29 -9.57 -4.51
N SER A 33 4.93 -9.71 -5.79
CA SER A 33 3.66 -9.24 -6.33
C SER A 33 3.22 -10.11 -7.49
N PRO A 34 1.90 -10.37 -7.67
CA PRO A 34 1.35 -10.93 -8.90
C PRO A 34 1.46 -9.99 -10.11
N GLN A 35 1.92 -8.74 -9.91
CA GLN A 35 2.10 -7.72 -10.94
C GLN A 35 0.80 -7.29 -11.65
N ALA A 36 -0.34 -7.38 -10.97
CA ALA A 36 -1.62 -6.89 -11.50
C ALA A 36 -1.63 -5.35 -11.60
N ASP A 37 -0.87 -4.70 -10.72
CA ASP A 37 -0.66 -3.25 -10.70
C ASP A 37 0.83 -2.91 -10.59
N MET A 38 1.66 -3.52 -11.43
CA MET A 38 3.10 -3.22 -11.58
C MET A 38 3.88 -3.20 -10.25
N GLY A 39 3.50 -4.08 -9.30
CA GLY A 39 4.14 -4.22 -7.99
C GLY A 39 3.40 -3.53 -6.84
N TYR A 40 2.42 -2.67 -7.11
CA TYR A 40 1.60 -2.05 -6.05
C TYR A 40 0.60 -3.02 -5.42
N ASP A 41 0.39 -4.20 -5.97
CA ASP A 41 -0.38 -5.31 -5.41
C ASP A 41 0.54 -6.29 -4.67
N VAL A 42 0.99 -5.89 -3.47
CA VAL A 42 1.99 -6.65 -2.69
C VAL A 42 1.41 -7.96 -2.13
N SER A 43 2.05 -9.09 -2.44
CA SER A 43 1.67 -10.41 -1.92
C SER A 43 2.53 -10.90 -0.76
N ASP A 44 3.72 -10.31 -0.56
CA ASP A 44 4.59 -10.55 0.58
C ASP A 44 5.52 -9.34 0.78
N TYR A 45 5.39 -8.67 1.92
CA TYR A 45 6.19 -7.49 2.28
C TYR A 45 7.63 -7.81 2.68
N LEU A 46 7.95 -9.06 2.99
CA LEU A 46 9.24 -9.46 3.56
C LEU A 46 10.16 -10.10 2.52
N SER A 47 9.78 -10.11 1.26
CA SER A 47 10.55 -10.67 0.16
C SER A 47 10.65 -9.72 -1.02
N VAL A 48 11.73 -9.84 -1.77
CA VAL A 48 11.89 -9.16 -3.07
C VAL A 48 11.26 -10.04 -4.14
N ASP A 49 10.55 -9.43 -5.09
CA ASP A 49 10.00 -10.13 -6.24
C ASP A 49 11.13 -10.76 -7.06
N PRO A 50 11.04 -12.06 -7.44
CA PRO A 50 12.06 -12.73 -8.24
C PRO A 50 12.36 -12.04 -9.58
N LEU A 51 11.46 -11.20 -10.07
CA LEU A 51 11.65 -10.38 -11.26
C LEU A 51 12.80 -9.37 -11.09
N PHE A 52 12.99 -8.87 -9.85
CA PHE A 52 13.96 -7.83 -9.52
C PHE A 52 15.19 -8.37 -8.79
N GLY A 53 15.12 -9.59 -8.26
CA GLY A 53 16.21 -10.22 -7.53
C GLY A 53 15.77 -10.95 -6.26
N ASP A 54 16.56 -10.82 -5.23
CA ASP A 54 16.33 -11.42 -3.91
C ASP A 54 16.84 -10.50 -2.78
N LEU A 55 16.70 -10.94 -1.54
CA LEU A 55 17.19 -10.19 -0.38
C LEU A 55 18.71 -9.96 -0.41
N ALA A 56 19.48 -10.89 -0.96
CA ALA A 56 20.93 -10.72 -1.09
C ALA A 56 21.29 -9.65 -2.12
N ALA A 57 20.54 -9.58 -3.24
CA ALA A 57 20.69 -8.52 -4.22
C ALA A 57 20.32 -7.14 -3.62
N PHE A 58 19.29 -7.09 -2.78
CA PHE A 58 18.93 -5.89 -2.04
C PHE A 58 20.04 -5.45 -1.08
N ASP A 59 20.55 -6.36 -0.25
CA ASP A 59 21.65 -6.06 0.69
C ASP A 59 22.90 -5.54 -0.03
N ASN A 60 23.24 -6.13 -1.19
CA ASN A 60 24.34 -5.68 -2.03
C ASN A 60 24.11 -4.27 -2.60
N LEU A 61 22.88 -3.95 -2.99
CA LEU A 61 22.53 -2.61 -3.44
C LEU A 61 22.69 -1.58 -2.32
N ILE A 62 22.16 -1.84 -1.12
CA ILE A 62 22.28 -0.96 0.05
C ILE A 62 23.76 -0.70 0.36
N ALA A 63 24.55 -1.75 0.54
CA ALA A 63 25.98 -1.63 0.84
C ALA A 63 26.73 -0.84 -0.25
N GLY A 64 26.42 -1.09 -1.52
CA GLY A 64 27.03 -0.39 -2.65
C GLY A 64 26.64 1.08 -2.74
N ALA A 65 25.39 1.42 -2.43
CA ALA A 65 24.88 2.79 -2.38
C ALA A 65 25.54 3.57 -1.24
N HIS A 66 25.56 3.02 -0.02
CA HIS A 66 26.18 3.62 1.15
C HIS A 66 27.67 3.88 0.97
N ALA A 67 28.41 2.94 0.31
CA ALA A 67 29.81 3.14 -0.01
C ALA A 67 30.09 4.35 -0.91
N ARG A 68 29.04 4.90 -1.56
CA ARG A 68 29.07 6.08 -2.43
C ARG A 68 28.40 7.32 -1.83
N GLY A 69 27.97 7.23 -0.57
CA GLY A 69 27.23 8.30 0.11
C GLY A 69 25.80 8.48 -0.39
N LEU A 70 25.25 7.48 -1.09
CA LEU A 70 23.84 7.49 -1.56
C LEU A 70 22.95 6.82 -0.53
N LYS A 71 21.78 7.42 -0.28
CA LYS A 71 20.67 6.80 0.45
C LYS A 71 19.76 6.03 -0.50
N VAL A 72 19.05 5.06 0.05
CA VAL A 72 18.06 4.27 -0.70
C VAL A 72 16.74 4.25 0.07
N ILE A 73 15.65 4.63 -0.60
CA ILE A 73 14.29 4.49 -0.08
C ILE A 73 13.47 3.58 -1.00
N VAL A 74 12.50 2.89 -0.43
CA VAL A 74 11.58 2.05 -1.19
C VAL A 74 10.17 2.61 -1.18
N ASP A 75 9.43 2.25 -2.20
CA ASP A 75 7.99 2.49 -2.28
C ASP A 75 7.27 1.55 -1.32
N GLN A 76 6.64 2.09 -0.30
CA GLN A 76 5.96 1.33 0.74
C GLN A 76 4.44 1.45 0.58
N VAL A 77 3.82 0.38 0.09
CA VAL A 77 2.39 0.30 -0.18
C VAL A 77 1.69 -0.28 1.05
N LEU A 78 1.08 0.55 1.87
CA LEU A 78 0.55 0.13 3.17
C LEU A 78 -0.99 0.09 3.23
N SER A 79 -1.71 0.79 2.33
CA SER A 79 -3.17 0.90 2.40
C SER A 79 -3.90 -0.40 2.07
N HIS A 80 -3.29 -1.25 1.25
CA HIS A 80 -3.88 -2.48 0.72
C HIS A 80 -2.81 -3.55 0.48
N THR A 81 -3.22 -4.77 0.23
CA THR A 81 -2.36 -5.84 -0.25
C THR A 81 -2.89 -6.41 -1.56
N SER A 82 -2.14 -7.30 -2.21
CA SER A 82 -2.73 -8.19 -3.20
C SER A 82 -3.79 -9.11 -2.56
N ASP A 83 -4.79 -9.51 -3.33
CA ASP A 83 -5.71 -10.61 -2.97
C ASP A 83 -4.98 -11.97 -2.85
N GLN A 84 -3.74 -12.04 -3.35
CA GLN A 84 -2.85 -13.21 -3.19
C GLN A 84 -2.05 -13.19 -1.88
N HIS A 85 -2.08 -12.11 -1.12
CA HIS A 85 -1.42 -12.03 0.18
C HIS A 85 -1.97 -13.06 1.17
N ALA A 86 -1.09 -13.69 1.96
CA ALA A 86 -1.50 -14.71 2.94
C ALA A 86 -2.53 -14.19 3.94
N TRP A 87 -2.43 -12.91 4.33
CA TRP A 87 -3.38 -12.27 5.25
C TRP A 87 -4.79 -12.21 4.66
N PHE A 88 -4.93 -11.81 3.40
CA PHE A 88 -6.24 -11.76 2.75
C PHE A 88 -6.83 -13.15 2.54
N LYS A 89 -6.01 -14.11 2.08
CA LYS A 89 -6.43 -15.50 1.93
C LYS A 89 -6.97 -16.09 3.23
N GLN A 90 -6.35 -15.76 4.37
CA GLN A 90 -6.84 -16.18 5.68
C GLN A 90 -8.11 -15.41 6.08
N SER A 91 -8.11 -14.08 5.93
CA SER A 91 -9.24 -13.22 6.30
C SER A 91 -10.54 -13.64 5.60
N ARG A 92 -10.48 -13.94 4.28
CA ARG A 92 -11.67 -14.31 3.49
C ARG A 92 -12.25 -15.69 3.81
N GLN A 93 -11.49 -16.56 4.51
CA GLN A 93 -11.95 -17.94 4.80
C GLN A 93 -13.11 -17.99 5.79
N SER A 94 -13.17 -17.05 6.74
CA SER A 94 -14.17 -17.08 7.81
C SER A 94 -14.28 -15.70 8.47
N ARG A 95 -15.46 -15.41 9.00
CA ARG A 95 -15.72 -14.23 9.85
C ARG A 95 -15.16 -14.37 11.29
N GLN A 96 -14.53 -15.50 11.64
CA GLN A 96 -14.18 -15.87 13.01
C GLN A 96 -12.72 -16.31 13.17
N ASN A 97 -11.88 -16.19 12.14
CA ASN A 97 -10.45 -16.49 12.28
C ASN A 97 -9.67 -15.27 12.81
N ASP A 98 -8.43 -15.49 13.20
CA ASP A 98 -7.57 -14.46 13.82
C ASP A 98 -7.31 -13.23 12.92
N ARG A 99 -7.58 -13.35 11.61
CA ARG A 99 -7.46 -12.25 10.64
C ARG A 99 -8.79 -11.86 10.01
N ALA A 100 -9.91 -12.24 10.63
CA ALA A 100 -11.23 -12.01 10.07
C ALA A 100 -11.50 -10.52 9.74
N ASP A 101 -11.00 -9.59 10.54
CA ASP A 101 -11.17 -8.15 10.41
C ASP A 101 -9.86 -7.38 10.08
N TRP A 102 -8.89 -8.09 9.49
CA TRP A 102 -7.65 -7.47 9.00
C TRP A 102 -7.86 -6.65 7.73
N TYR A 103 -8.95 -6.90 7.02
CA TYR A 103 -9.39 -6.14 5.85
C TYR A 103 -10.74 -5.51 6.13
N VAL A 104 -11.09 -4.51 5.33
CA VAL A 104 -12.37 -3.80 5.50
C VAL A 104 -13.49 -4.62 4.87
N TRP A 105 -14.23 -5.34 5.70
CA TRP A 105 -15.38 -6.14 5.31
C TRP A 105 -16.68 -5.51 5.78
N ALA A 106 -17.73 -5.62 4.99
CA ALA A 106 -19.08 -5.22 5.40
C ALA A 106 -20.17 -6.11 4.80
N ASP A 107 -21.26 -6.24 5.51
CA ASP A 107 -22.42 -6.97 5.01
C ASP A 107 -23.11 -6.20 3.88
N PRO A 108 -23.74 -6.90 2.92
CA PRO A 108 -24.63 -6.28 1.94
C PRO A 108 -25.73 -5.46 2.62
N GLN A 109 -26.22 -4.44 1.92
CA GLN A 109 -27.48 -3.80 2.28
C GLN A 109 -28.64 -4.82 2.19
N PRO A 110 -29.82 -4.55 2.79
CA PRO A 110 -30.95 -5.48 2.75
C PRO A 110 -31.43 -5.88 1.34
N ASP A 111 -31.15 -5.07 0.33
CA ASP A 111 -31.45 -5.33 -1.09
C ASP A 111 -30.30 -6.03 -1.83
N GLY A 112 -29.21 -6.38 -1.12
CA GLY A 112 -28.02 -7.02 -1.69
C GLY A 112 -27.00 -6.05 -2.28
N SER A 113 -27.27 -4.74 -2.29
CA SER A 113 -26.34 -3.74 -2.81
C SER A 113 -25.11 -3.54 -1.91
N PRO A 114 -24.03 -2.89 -2.44
CA PRO A 114 -22.83 -2.59 -1.67
C PRO A 114 -23.12 -1.72 -0.43
N PRO A 115 -22.27 -1.80 0.61
CA PRO A 115 -22.46 -1.08 1.89
C PRO A 115 -22.58 0.44 1.75
N THR A 116 -21.83 1.01 0.82
CA THR A 116 -21.80 2.46 0.55
C THR A 116 -21.75 2.74 -0.95
N ASN A 117 -21.90 4.02 -1.32
CA ASN A 117 -21.77 4.49 -2.70
C ASN A 117 -20.32 4.77 -3.12
N TRP A 118 -19.32 4.34 -2.38
CA TRP A 118 -17.92 4.66 -2.70
C TRP A 118 -17.49 4.06 -4.03
N HIS A 119 -16.68 4.81 -4.76
CA HIS A 119 -16.09 4.40 -6.03
C HIS A 119 -14.59 4.20 -5.90
N SER A 120 -14.07 3.20 -6.62
CA SER A 120 -12.65 2.98 -6.78
C SER A 120 -12.01 4.15 -7.55
N HIS A 121 -10.76 4.47 -7.22
CA HIS A 121 -9.97 5.46 -7.95
C HIS A 121 -9.75 5.04 -9.42
N PHE A 122 -9.72 3.73 -9.69
CA PHE A 122 -9.57 3.18 -11.04
C PHE A 122 -10.91 2.94 -11.76
N GLY A 123 -12.01 3.39 -11.15
CA GLY A 123 -13.35 3.28 -11.71
C GLY A 123 -14.14 2.09 -11.17
N GLY A 124 -15.45 2.17 -11.30
CA GLY A 124 -16.37 1.19 -10.73
C GLY A 124 -16.61 1.35 -9.22
N PRO A 125 -17.43 0.47 -8.61
CA PRO A 125 -17.65 0.43 -7.17
C PRO A 125 -16.33 0.16 -6.43
N ALA A 126 -16.18 0.71 -5.21
CA ALA A 126 -15.06 0.39 -4.32
C ALA A 126 -15.29 -0.88 -3.47
N TRP A 127 -16.37 -1.60 -3.73
CA TRP A 127 -16.75 -2.79 -3.00
C TRP A 127 -16.90 -3.98 -3.93
N GLU A 128 -16.21 -5.08 -3.63
CA GLU A 128 -16.31 -6.35 -4.33
C GLU A 128 -16.92 -7.41 -3.42
N PHE A 129 -17.92 -8.15 -3.95
CA PHE A 129 -18.60 -9.21 -3.17
C PHE A 129 -17.79 -10.50 -3.18
N ASP A 130 -17.45 -11.00 -2.01
CA ASP A 130 -16.83 -12.30 -1.83
C ASP A 130 -17.88 -13.37 -1.48
N PRO A 131 -18.21 -14.28 -2.41
CA PRO A 131 -19.22 -15.30 -2.16
C PRO A 131 -18.81 -16.34 -1.12
N GLN A 132 -17.49 -16.54 -0.90
CA GLN A 132 -17.00 -17.47 0.12
C GLN A 132 -17.29 -16.93 1.53
N ARG A 133 -17.08 -15.63 1.72
CA ARG A 133 -17.32 -14.98 3.02
C ARG A 133 -18.75 -14.45 3.15
N GLY A 134 -19.44 -14.21 2.03
CA GLY A 134 -20.79 -13.63 1.99
C GLY A 134 -20.80 -12.17 2.46
N GLN A 135 -19.73 -11.45 2.21
CA GLN A 135 -19.54 -10.02 2.53
C GLN A 135 -18.91 -9.29 1.36
N TYR A 136 -19.01 -7.98 1.35
CA TYR A 136 -18.20 -7.12 0.51
C TYR A 136 -16.87 -6.78 1.20
N TYR A 137 -15.78 -6.71 0.44
CA TYR A 137 -14.55 -6.07 0.90
C TYR A 137 -14.30 -4.77 0.15
N LEU A 138 -13.67 -3.82 0.84
CA LEU A 138 -13.29 -2.53 0.27
C LEU A 138 -12.03 -2.69 -0.60
N HIS A 139 -12.01 -1.99 -1.73
CA HIS A 139 -10.82 -1.77 -2.55
C HIS A 139 -10.87 -0.35 -3.15
N ASN A 140 -10.01 0.54 -2.70
CA ASN A 140 -9.95 1.89 -3.25
C ASN A 140 -9.28 1.93 -4.64
N PHE A 141 -8.60 0.84 -5.05
CA PHE A 141 -7.92 0.66 -6.34
C PHE A 141 -8.48 -0.53 -7.10
N LEU A 142 -7.66 -1.49 -7.54
CA LEU A 142 -8.17 -2.69 -8.22
C LEU A 142 -8.93 -3.61 -7.23
N ALA A 143 -9.90 -4.38 -7.75
CA ALA A 143 -10.56 -5.41 -6.95
C ALA A 143 -9.58 -6.47 -6.42
N SER A 144 -8.43 -6.67 -7.08
CA SER A 144 -7.32 -7.50 -6.59
C SER A 144 -6.45 -6.84 -5.52
N GLN A 145 -6.80 -5.62 -5.06
CA GLN A 145 -6.08 -4.86 -4.04
C GLN A 145 -7.00 -4.55 -2.85
N PRO A 146 -7.38 -5.56 -2.03
CA PRO A 146 -8.23 -5.36 -0.87
C PRO A 146 -7.56 -4.44 0.17
N ASP A 147 -8.33 -3.47 0.68
CA ASP A 147 -7.86 -2.51 1.67
C ASP A 147 -7.72 -3.13 3.05
N LEU A 148 -6.59 -2.85 3.69
CA LEU A 148 -6.32 -3.22 5.07
C LEU A 148 -7.17 -2.38 6.04
N ASN A 149 -7.58 -2.99 7.14
CA ASN A 149 -8.37 -2.33 8.17
C ASN A 149 -7.47 -1.68 9.23
N PHE A 150 -7.08 -0.45 9.03
CA PHE A 150 -6.24 0.33 9.96
C PHE A 150 -6.93 0.70 11.28
N HIS A 151 -8.25 0.48 11.41
CA HIS A 151 -8.92 0.55 12.71
C HIS A 151 -8.58 -0.64 13.61
N ASN A 152 -8.06 -1.74 13.04
CA ASN A 152 -7.55 -2.88 13.80
C ASN A 152 -6.08 -2.63 14.22
N PRO A 153 -5.77 -2.57 15.52
CA PRO A 153 -4.40 -2.33 16.00
C PRO A 153 -3.40 -3.42 15.57
N ASP A 154 -3.84 -4.68 15.46
CA ASP A 154 -2.97 -5.78 15.03
C ASP A 154 -2.49 -5.60 13.59
N VAL A 155 -3.32 -5.01 12.72
CA VAL A 155 -2.95 -4.64 11.35
C VAL A 155 -1.88 -3.55 11.37
N VAL A 156 -2.09 -2.51 12.18
CA VAL A 156 -1.14 -1.40 12.31
C VAL A 156 0.22 -1.91 12.82
N ASP A 157 0.21 -2.79 13.84
CA ASP A 157 1.43 -3.39 14.39
C ASP A 157 2.15 -4.25 13.33
N ALA A 158 1.41 -5.12 12.62
CA ALA A 158 1.99 -5.94 11.56
C ALA A 158 2.59 -5.11 10.41
N ILE A 159 1.96 -4.01 10.04
CA ILE A 159 2.48 -3.07 9.03
C ILE A 159 3.76 -2.39 9.53
N LEU A 160 3.80 -1.94 10.78
CA LEU A 160 5.02 -1.35 11.36
C LEU A 160 6.16 -2.38 11.45
N ASP A 161 5.86 -3.64 11.74
CA ASP A 161 6.86 -4.73 11.71
C ASP A 161 7.44 -4.94 10.31
N THR A 162 6.64 -4.80 9.24
CA THR A 162 7.19 -4.85 7.88
C THR A 162 8.14 -3.69 7.60
N CYS A 163 7.80 -2.47 8.04
CA CYS A 163 8.69 -1.32 7.92
C CYS A 163 9.99 -1.54 8.70
N LYS A 164 9.87 -2.03 9.94
CA LYS A 164 11.03 -2.34 10.78
C LYS A 164 11.97 -3.35 10.12
N PHE A 165 11.45 -4.40 9.49
CA PHE A 165 12.24 -5.41 8.80
C PHE A 165 13.20 -4.78 7.76
N TRP A 166 12.73 -3.82 6.97
CA TRP A 166 13.54 -3.16 5.95
C TRP A 166 14.54 -2.17 6.54
N LEU A 167 14.14 -1.43 7.59
CA LEU A 167 15.07 -0.54 8.31
C LEU A 167 16.21 -1.33 8.96
N ASP A 168 15.91 -2.47 9.58
CA ASP A 168 16.92 -3.37 10.17
C ASP A 168 17.91 -3.92 9.12
N ARG A 169 17.52 -3.94 7.83
CA ARG A 169 18.39 -4.32 6.70
C ARG A 169 19.19 -3.14 6.12
N GLY A 170 19.11 -1.96 6.73
CA GLY A 170 19.86 -0.78 6.34
C GLY A 170 19.18 0.11 5.30
N LEU A 171 17.87 -0.04 5.10
CA LEU A 171 17.11 0.89 4.28
C LEU A 171 17.08 2.28 4.94
N ASP A 172 17.22 3.34 4.15
CA ASP A 172 17.29 4.72 4.64
C ASP A 172 15.94 5.43 4.73
N GLY A 173 14.84 4.77 4.37
CA GLY A 173 13.51 5.37 4.49
C GLY A 173 12.49 4.84 3.50
N PHE A 174 11.35 5.53 3.44
CA PHE A 174 10.20 5.10 2.67
C PHE A 174 9.61 6.24 1.84
N ARG A 175 9.17 5.93 0.64
CA ARG A 175 8.12 6.69 -0.05
C ARG A 175 6.79 6.02 0.28
N LEU A 176 5.92 6.71 0.99
CA LEU A 176 4.62 6.16 1.38
C LEU A 176 3.62 6.34 0.24
N ASP A 177 3.18 5.22 -0.33
CA ASP A 177 2.13 5.24 -1.33
C ASP A 177 0.76 5.44 -0.69
N THR A 178 -0.13 6.14 -1.39
CA THR A 178 -1.56 6.28 -1.06
C THR A 178 -1.86 6.58 0.42
N VAL A 179 -1.00 7.39 1.05
CA VAL A 179 -1.03 7.70 2.49
C VAL A 179 -2.39 8.19 3.00
N ASN A 180 -3.18 8.81 2.15
CA ASN A 180 -4.50 9.34 2.49
C ASN A 180 -5.62 8.29 2.47
N TYR A 181 -5.33 7.02 2.14
CA TYR A 181 -6.29 5.92 2.08
C TYR A 181 -6.17 4.90 3.23
N TYR A 182 -5.28 5.10 4.21
CA TYR A 182 -5.10 4.15 5.32
C TYR A 182 -6.36 4.01 6.17
N PHE A 183 -7.08 5.11 6.42
CA PHE A 183 -8.30 5.09 7.20
C PHE A 183 -9.51 5.48 6.37
N HIS A 184 -10.60 4.76 6.60
CA HIS A 184 -11.95 5.07 6.10
C HIS A 184 -12.86 5.51 7.26
N ASP A 185 -14.05 5.98 6.94
CA ASP A 185 -15.06 6.27 7.95
C ASP A 185 -15.59 4.96 8.56
N GLU A 186 -15.32 4.72 9.83
CA GLU A 186 -15.72 3.50 10.56
C GLU A 186 -17.25 3.27 10.53
N LYS A 187 -18.03 4.34 10.37
CA LYS A 187 -19.49 4.26 10.27
C LYS A 187 -19.99 3.95 8.86
N LEU A 188 -19.10 3.79 7.90
CA LEU A 188 -19.40 3.48 6.50
C LEU A 188 -20.47 4.41 5.90
N ARG A 189 -20.35 5.74 6.11
CA ARG A 189 -21.27 6.72 5.53
C ARG A 189 -20.98 6.91 4.04
N SER A 190 -22.03 6.98 3.25
CA SER A 190 -21.93 7.30 1.82
C SER A 190 -21.36 8.70 1.58
N ASN A 191 -20.50 8.83 0.58
CA ASN A 191 -19.97 10.14 0.17
C ASN A 191 -21.06 11.05 -0.39
N PRO A 192 -21.09 12.32 -0.01
CA PRO A 192 -21.99 13.28 -0.64
C PRO A 192 -21.56 13.58 -2.09
N PRO A 193 -22.48 14.07 -2.93
CA PRO A 193 -22.11 14.49 -4.29
C PRO A 193 -21.06 15.61 -4.24
N ALA A 194 -20.15 15.60 -5.22
CA ALA A 194 -19.20 16.69 -5.39
C ALA A 194 -19.96 18.00 -5.66
N GLN A 195 -19.52 19.09 -5.04
CA GLN A 195 -20.02 20.41 -5.40
C GLN A 195 -19.46 20.74 -6.78
N ALA A 196 -20.36 20.91 -7.75
CA ALA A 196 -19.97 21.27 -9.10
C ALA A 196 -19.24 22.63 -9.07
N ALA A 197 -17.94 22.62 -9.33
CA ALA A 197 -17.26 23.85 -9.71
C ALA A 197 -17.74 24.23 -11.13
N PRO A 198 -18.15 25.47 -11.39
CA PRO A 198 -18.74 25.85 -12.66
C PRO A 198 -17.85 25.61 -13.89
N GLN A 199 -16.60 25.24 -13.70
CA GLN A 199 -15.57 25.17 -14.75
C GLN A 199 -14.95 23.77 -14.93
N VAL A 200 -15.25 22.79 -14.09
CA VAL A 200 -14.72 21.43 -14.21
C VAL A 200 -15.84 20.42 -14.04
N MET A 201 -16.25 19.79 -15.12
CA MET A 201 -17.13 18.61 -15.05
C MET A 201 -16.26 17.40 -14.73
N ALA A 202 -16.61 16.69 -13.65
CA ALA A 202 -16.05 15.35 -13.41
C ALA A 202 -16.46 14.42 -14.57
N THR A 203 -15.50 13.70 -15.11
CA THR A 203 -15.70 12.79 -16.25
C THR A 203 -15.87 11.33 -15.80
N ASP A 204 -15.71 11.06 -14.51
CA ASP A 204 -15.83 9.74 -13.89
C ASP A 204 -16.65 9.80 -12.60
N LEU A 205 -17.17 8.65 -12.19
CA LEU A 205 -18.03 8.54 -11.00
C LEU A 205 -17.28 8.85 -9.70
N TYR A 206 -15.97 8.57 -9.63
CA TYR A 206 -15.14 8.90 -8.47
C TYR A 206 -15.09 10.43 -8.26
N GLY A 207 -14.84 11.18 -9.33
CA GLY A 207 -14.81 12.64 -9.29
C GLY A 207 -16.18 13.31 -9.08
N MET A 208 -17.30 12.57 -9.27
CA MET A 208 -18.65 13.06 -8.99
C MET A 208 -19.02 13.03 -7.50
N GLN A 209 -18.15 12.49 -6.64
CA GLN A 209 -18.32 12.41 -5.19
C GLN A 209 -17.33 13.34 -4.47
N ASN A 210 -17.76 13.89 -3.35
CA ASN A 210 -16.85 14.48 -2.39
C ASN A 210 -16.34 13.35 -1.47
N ASN A 211 -15.15 12.85 -1.77
CA ASN A 211 -14.54 11.66 -1.15
C ASN A 211 -14.02 11.94 0.27
N ILE A 212 -14.92 12.24 1.22
CA ILE A 212 -14.60 12.62 2.61
C ILE A 212 -14.69 11.45 3.59
N TYR A 213 -15.29 10.33 3.19
CA TYR A 213 -15.49 9.18 4.06
C TYR A 213 -14.59 7.99 3.72
N ASN A 214 -14.15 7.85 2.48
CA ASN A 214 -13.28 6.74 2.06
C ASN A 214 -11.78 7.08 2.08
N LYS A 215 -11.41 8.33 2.36
CA LYS A 215 -10.00 8.75 2.44
C LYS A 215 -9.81 10.04 3.25
N THR A 216 -8.54 10.41 3.45
CA THR A 216 -8.11 11.68 4.09
C THR A 216 -8.74 11.87 5.47
N ARG A 217 -8.81 10.77 6.22
CA ARG A 217 -9.38 10.77 7.58
C ARG A 217 -8.36 11.34 8.57
N PRO A 218 -8.82 12.05 9.62
CA PRO A 218 -7.93 12.61 10.65
C PRO A 218 -7.15 11.52 11.41
N GLU A 219 -7.69 10.31 11.50
CA GLU A 219 -7.06 9.14 12.13
C GLU A 219 -5.71 8.77 11.48
N ASN A 220 -5.49 9.15 10.22
CA ASN A 220 -4.20 8.97 9.53
C ASN A 220 -3.02 9.57 10.31
N LEU A 221 -3.22 10.68 11.00
CA LEU A 221 -2.16 11.33 11.76
C LEU A 221 -1.63 10.44 12.86
N ASN A 222 -2.50 9.70 13.57
CA ASN A 222 -2.10 8.79 14.64
C ASN A 222 -1.17 7.67 14.11
N PHE A 223 -1.47 7.14 12.92
CA PHE A 223 -0.58 6.14 12.30
C PHE A 223 0.76 6.76 11.87
N LEU A 224 0.74 7.94 11.24
CA LEU A 224 1.95 8.62 10.81
C LEU A 224 2.86 8.99 11.99
N GLU A 225 2.28 9.38 13.14
CA GLU A 225 3.02 9.59 14.38
C GLU A 225 3.67 8.30 14.89
N ARG A 226 2.99 7.16 14.81
CA ARG A 226 3.56 5.86 15.17
C ARG A 226 4.67 5.43 14.21
N LEU A 227 4.49 5.62 12.92
CA LEU A 227 5.52 5.33 11.92
C LEU A 227 6.73 6.26 12.13
N ARG A 228 6.50 7.54 12.41
CA ARG A 228 7.58 8.49 12.75
C ARG A 228 8.33 8.04 14.01
N ALA A 229 7.62 7.65 15.06
CA ALA A 229 8.25 7.13 16.28
C ALA A 229 9.06 5.84 16.05
N LEU A 230 8.69 5.01 15.07
CA LEU A 230 9.51 3.88 14.63
C LEU A 230 10.76 4.36 13.90
N THR A 231 10.63 5.24 12.91
CA THR A 231 11.77 5.72 12.11
C THR A 231 12.77 6.54 12.95
N ASP A 232 12.30 7.26 13.98
CA ASP A 232 13.17 8.02 14.91
C ASP A 232 14.10 7.13 15.78
N GLN A 233 13.90 5.80 15.77
CA GLN A 233 14.82 4.86 16.43
C GLN A 233 16.07 4.57 15.59
N TYR A 234 16.11 5.02 14.35
CA TYR A 234 17.21 4.83 13.42
C TYR A 234 17.83 6.18 13.08
N GLU A 235 19.14 6.17 12.84
CA GLU A 235 19.85 7.40 12.47
C GLU A 235 19.61 7.74 10.99
N ASP A 236 19.42 9.01 10.69
CA ASP A 236 19.44 9.57 9.33
C ASP A 236 18.35 9.02 8.36
N ILE A 237 17.19 8.63 8.87
CA ILE A 237 16.07 8.09 8.07
C ILE A 237 15.22 9.19 7.42
N MET A 238 14.82 8.96 6.17
CA MET A 238 14.00 9.86 5.34
C MET A 238 12.52 9.44 5.30
#